data_dee9a10d645e8832ad8168675841f4fc
#
_entry.id   dee9a10d645e8832ad8168675841f4fc
#
_cell.length_a   1.000
_cell.length_b   1.000
_cell.length_c   1.000
_cell.angle_alpha   90.00
_cell.angle_beta   90.00
_cell.angle_gamma   90.00
#
_symmetry.space_group_name_H-M   'P 1'
#
loop_
_entity.id
_entity.type
_entity.pdbx_description
1 polymer ?
#
loop_
_entity_poly.entity_id
_entity_poly.type
_entity_poly.pdbx_seq_one_letter_code
_entity_poly.pdbx_strand_id
1 'polypeptide(L)' 'TNDDWLEHEEKVKMVSDAMKQLSPRTQQILNEHYLKNKKYREVAAELDISESAVKKHVMQALSFFRKKFVKE' A
#
# COMPACT_ATOMS: atom_id res chain seq x y z
N THR A 1 3.81 7.22 23.42
CA THR A 1 3.71 8.00 22.20
C THR A 1 2.26 8.15 21.78
N ASN A 2 2.05 9.02 20.84
CA ASN A 2 0.70 9.31 20.40
C ASN A 2 0.06 8.14 19.65
N ASP A 3 0.87 7.29 19.07
CA ASP A 3 0.33 6.16 18.33
C ASP A 3 -0.26 5.09 19.24
N ASP A 4 0.17 5.10 20.49
CA ASP A 4 -0.26 4.04 21.41
C ASP A 4 -1.72 4.14 21.80
N TRP A 5 -2.33 5.32 21.67
CA TRP A 5 -3.71 5.48 22.06
C TRP A 5 -4.69 4.94 21.03
N LEU A 6 -4.22 4.64 19.81
CA LEU A 6 -5.07 4.04 18.81
C LEU A 6 -5.08 2.52 18.96
N GLU A 7 -6.26 1.96 18.95
CA GLU A 7 -6.38 0.52 18.98
C GLU A 7 -5.87 -0.07 17.68
N HIS A 8 -5.34 -1.27 17.76
CA HIS A 8 -4.86 -1.94 16.57
C HIS A 8 -5.96 -2.03 15.50
N GLU A 9 -7.17 -2.32 15.95
CA GLU A 9 -8.29 -2.46 15.01
C GLU A 9 -8.59 -1.15 14.31
N GLU A 10 -8.46 -0.05 15.02
CA GLU A 10 -8.71 1.26 14.42
C GLU A 10 -7.66 1.59 13.37
N LYS A 11 -6.41 1.23 13.64
CA LYS A 11 -5.34 1.47 12.69
C LYS A 11 -5.55 0.64 11.42
N VAL A 12 -5.92 -0.63 11.59
CA VAL A 12 -6.18 -1.50 10.45
C VAL A 12 -7.33 -0.95 9.63
N LYS A 13 -8.37 -0.48 10.29
CA LYS A 13 -9.52 0.07 9.59
C LYS A 13 -9.13 1.32 8.79
N MET A 14 -8.31 2.19 9.38
CA MET A 14 -7.88 3.39 8.70
C MET A 14 -7.11 3.07 7.43
N VAL A 15 -6.19 2.12 7.53
CA VAL A 15 -5.40 1.71 6.37
C VAL A 15 -6.29 1.05 5.33
N SER A 16 -7.19 0.19 5.77
CA SER A 16 -8.10 -0.50 4.88
C SER A 16 -8.98 0.48 4.12
N ASP A 17 -9.53 1.47 4.83
CA ASP A 17 -10.38 2.48 4.20
C ASP A 17 -9.59 3.31 3.21
N ALA A 18 -8.35 3.64 3.54
CA ALA A 18 -7.51 4.42 2.64
C ALA A 18 -7.18 3.62 1.39
N MET A 19 -6.94 2.32 1.54
CA MET A 19 -6.63 1.47 0.40
C MET A 19 -7.78 1.40 -0.60
N LYS A 20 -9.01 1.50 -0.11
CA LYS A 20 -10.17 1.46 -1.00
C LYS A 20 -10.21 2.63 -1.97
N GLN A 21 -9.48 3.68 -1.66
CA GLN A 21 -9.43 4.85 -2.53
C GLN A 21 -8.37 4.71 -3.62
N LEU A 22 -7.55 3.69 -3.53
CA LEU A 22 -6.54 3.43 -4.56
C LEU A 22 -7.16 2.61 -5.68
N SER A 23 -6.53 2.65 -6.86
CA SER A 23 -7.02 1.85 -7.97
C SER A 23 -6.91 0.37 -7.63
N PRO A 24 -7.76 -0.48 -8.25
CA PRO A 24 -7.69 -1.91 -8.00
C PRO A 24 -6.31 -2.50 -8.27
N ARG A 25 -5.64 -2.03 -9.32
CA ARG A 25 -4.31 -2.51 -9.65
C ARG A 25 -3.32 -2.19 -8.55
N THR A 26 -3.37 -0.97 -8.03
CA THR A 26 -2.47 -0.57 -6.95
C THR A 26 -2.73 -1.39 -5.70
N GLN A 27 -4.01 -1.63 -5.39
CA GLN A 27 -4.35 -2.46 -4.24
C GLN A 27 -3.81 -3.87 -4.38
N GLN A 28 -3.92 -4.43 -5.58
CA GLN A 28 -3.41 -5.77 -5.84
C GLN A 28 -1.91 -5.83 -5.65
N ILE A 29 -1.19 -4.85 -6.17
CA ILE A 29 0.25 -4.80 -6.06
C ILE A 29 0.69 -4.70 -4.60
N LEU A 30 0.04 -3.84 -3.84
CA LEU A 30 0.37 -3.69 -2.42
C LEU A 30 0.10 -4.99 -1.67
N ASN A 31 -1.00 -5.64 -1.99
CA ASN A 31 -1.36 -6.89 -1.34
C ASN A 31 -0.28 -7.95 -1.60
N GLU A 32 0.14 -8.09 -2.86
CA GLU A 32 1.16 -9.07 -3.20
C GLU A 32 2.50 -8.76 -2.55
N HIS A 33 2.87 -7.50 -2.56
CA HIS A 33 4.18 -7.12 -2.06
C HIS A 33 4.25 -7.15 -0.53
N TYR A 34 3.28 -6.56 0.13
CA TYR A 34 3.36 -6.42 1.59
C TYR A 34 2.77 -7.58 2.36
N LEU A 35 1.68 -8.17 1.89
CA LEU A 35 1.07 -9.26 2.61
C LEU A 35 1.66 -10.61 2.25
N LYS A 36 2.04 -10.79 0.99
CA LYS A 36 2.60 -12.05 0.54
C LYS A 36 4.12 -12.01 0.41
N ASN A 37 4.72 -10.89 0.75
CA ASN A 37 6.18 -10.74 0.78
C ASN A 37 6.85 -11.01 -0.56
N LYS A 38 6.18 -10.69 -1.64
CA LYS A 38 6.74 -10.87 -2.97
C LYS A 38 7.60 -9.68 -3.34
N LYS A 39 8.68 -9.97 -4.06
CA LYS A 39 9.55 -8.91 -4.55
C LYS A 39 8.91 -8.23 -5.75
N TYR A 40 9.33 -7.02 -6.02
CA TYR A 40 8.80 -6.27 -7.16
C TYR A 40 8.87 -7.09 -8.44
N ARG A 41 9.99 -7.79 -8.64
CA ARG A 41 10.16 -8.60 -9.83
C ARG A 41 9.12 -9.69 -9.93
N GLU A 42 8.81 -10.32 -8.80
CA GLU A 42 7.81 -11.39 -8.78
C GLU A 42 6.42 -10.86 -9.07
N VAL A 43 6.09 -9.72 -8.47
CA VAL A 43 4.79 -9.11 -8.71
C VAL A 43 4.67 -8.68 -10.17
N ALA A 44 5.74 -8.12 -10.72
CA ALA A 44 5.75 -7.70 -12.11
C ALA A 44 5.50 -8.88 -13.04
N ALA A 45 6.17 -9.99 -12.78
CA ALA A 45 6.00 -11.19 -13.60
C ALA A 45 4.57 -11.71 -13.54
N GLU A 46 3.99 -11.73 -12.35
CA GLU A 46 2.63 -12.25 -12.18
C GLU A 46 1.60 -11.39 -12.87
N LEU A 47 1.79 -10.08 -12.85
CA LEU A 47 0.83 -9.15 -13.43
C LEU A 47 1.16 -8.77 -14.86
N ASP A 48 2.24 -9.30 -15.38
CA ASP A 48 2.68 -9.04 -16.77
C ASP A 48 2.90 -7.54 -16.97
N ILE A 49 3.60 -6.91 -16.05
CA ILE A 49 3.99 -5.51 -16.15
C ILE A 49 5.47 -5.40 -15.79
N SER A 50 6.04 -4.24 -16.01
CA SER A 50 7.46 -4.04 -15.70
C SER A 50 7.66 -3.82 -14.20
N GLU A 51 8.88 -4.06 -13.73
CA GLU A 51 9.22 -3.74 -12.35
C GLU A 51 9.06 -2.25 -12.07
N SER A 52 9.40 -1.43 -13.07
CA SER A 52 9.23 0.02 -12.91
C SER A 52 7.78 0.39 -12.66
N ALA A 53 6.88 -0.30 -13.34
CA ALA A 53 5.45 -0.06 -13.14
C ALA A 53 5.02 -0.45 -11.74
N VAL A 54 5.51 -1.60 -11.26
CA VAL A 54 5.20 -2.02 -9.88
C VAL A 54 5.71 -0.98 -8.89
N LYS A 55 6.95 -0.57 -9.05
CA LYS A 55 7.55 0.43 -8.17
C LYS A 55 6.75 1.73 -8.19
N LYS A 56 6.31 2.14 -9.37
CA LYS A 56 5.54 3.36 -9.49
C LYS A 56 4.24 3.27 -8.71
N HIS A 57 3.54 2.14 -8.82
CA HIS A 57 2.30 1.95 -8.05
C HIS A 57 2.56 2.00 -6.55
N VAL A 58 3.63 1.34 -6.11
CA VAL A 58 3.97 1.34 -4.69
C VAL A 58 4.29 2.75 -4.20
N MET A 59 5.08 3.50 -4.98
CA MET A 59 5.44 4.85 -4.60
C MET A 59 4.23 5.78 -4.55
N GLN A 60 3.32 5.61 -5.49
CA GLN A 60 2.10 6.40 -5.48
C GLN A 60 1.26 6.11 -4.24
N ALA A 61 1.18 4.84 -3.87
CA ALA A 61 0.42 4.45 -2.69
C ALA A 61 1.05 5.01 -1.42
N LEU A 62 2.37 4.93 -1.32
CA LEU A 62 3.06 5.45 -0.15
C LEU A 62 2.89 6.95 -0.04
N SER A 63 2.94 7.65 -1.15
CA SER A 63 2.72 9.08 -1.17
C SER A 63 1.30 9.42 -0.72
N PHE A 64 0.33 8.64 -1.19
CA PHE A 64 -1.06 8.83 -0.80
C PHE A 64 -1.24 8.62 0.71
N PHE A 65 -0.68 7.54 1.25
CA PHE A 65 -0.78 7.27 2.67
C PHE A 65 -0.10 8.36 3.49
N ARG A 66 1.05 8.83 3.02
CA ARG A 66 1.76 9.88 3.73
C ARG A 66 0.91 11.14 3.84
N LYS A 67 0.29 11.54 2.75
CA LYS A 67 -0.56 12.72 2.77
C LYS A 67 -1.77 12.54 3.67
N LYS A 68 -2.25 11.32 3.77
CA LYS A 68 -3.46 11.05 4.54
C LYS A 68 -3.19 10.94 6.03
N PHE A 69 -2.08 10.31 6.40
CA PHE A 69 -1.83 9.97 7.80
C PHE A 69 -0.76 10.82 8.46
N VAL A 70 0.06 11.50 7.71
CA VAL A 70 1.08 12.37 8.27
C VAL A 70 0.63 13.81 8.12
N LYS A 71 0.48 14.48 9.25
CA LYS A 71 0.07 15.87 9.23
C LYS A 71 1.28 16.76 9.42
N GLU A 72 1.35 17.79 8.63
CA GLU A 72 2.43 18.75 8.70
C GLU A 72 2.15 19.87 9.66
#